data_4ef154c2c9b58c4720b3f6c74183a9b6
#
_entry.id   4ef154c2c9b58c4720b3f6c74183a9b6
#
_cell.length_a   1.000
_cell.length_b   1.000
_cell.length_c   1.000
_cell.angle_alpha   90.00
_cell.angle_beta   90.00
_cell.angle_gamma   90.00
#
_symmetry.space_group_name_H-M   'P 1'
#
loop_
_entity.id
_entity.type
_entity.pdbx_description
1 polymer ?
#
loop_
_entity_poly.entity_id
_entity_poly.type
_entity_poly.pdbx_seq_one_letter_code
_entity_poly.pdbx_strand_id
1 'polypeptide(L)'
;MSLSTLPVFYVDAFTNTQFQGNPAAVVLLDEWLPDNQLIAIAAEINLSETAFLVGDHIRWFTPAVEVNLCGHATLAAAFVLNQFRQHPINPFIFKSLSGELTLYKNGSGFTLDFPILNTQLASIADYPQLADILGVEIEALWLAKDRYVCFLSSPDQVAHCSPNMSALAALPLPGLTITAASHEPHIDFVSRYFAPAKGMDEDPVTGTSHCAIAPLWAARLNKNQLVGHQISARGGVVLCAVEDQRVKLTGEATLFLTGHIHL
;
A
#
# COMPACT_ATOMS: atom_id res chain seq x y z
N MET A 1 -35.26 11.47 16.20
CA MET A 1 -34.42 10.31 15.92
C MET A 1 -33.01 10.66 16.41
N SER A 2 -32.43 9.84 17.29
CA SER A 2 -31.02 10.04 17.68
C SER A 2 -30.19 9.74 16.44
N LEU A 3 -29.46 10.72 15.92
CA LEU A 3 -28.46 10.50 14.86
C LEU A 3 -27.41 9.57 15.46
N SER A 4 -27.23 8.41 14.85
CA SER A 4 -26.09 7.56 15.19
C SER A 4 -24.81 8.23 14.71
N THR A 5 -23.77 8.23 15.54
CA THR A 5 -22.47 8.83 15.20
C THR A 5 -21.40 7.76 15.21
N LEU A 6 -20.57 7.73 14.16
CA LEU A 6 -19.46 6.80 14.04
C LEU A 6 -18.13 7.54 14.14
N PRO A 7 -17.22 7.14 15.03
CA PRO A 7 -15.91 7.75 15.09
C PRO A 7 -15.11 7.43 13.81
N VAL A 8 -14.51 8.46 13.23
CA VAL A 8 -13.67 8.37 12.04
C VAL A 8 -12.32 9.01 12.31
N PHE A 9 -11.26 8.38 11.79
CA PHE A 9 -9.88 8.81 11.88
C PHE A 9 -9.27 8.83 10.49
N TYR A 10 -8.59 9.93 10.14
CA TYR A 10 -7.78 10.01 8.93
C TYR A 10 -6.32 9.86 9.33
N VAL A 11 -5.64 8.87 8.78
CA VAL A 11 -4.28 8.49 9.14
C VAL A 11 -3.43 8.40 7.88
N ASP A 12 -2.31 9.08 7.89
CA ASP A 12 -1.27 8.94 6.87
C ASP A 12 -0.37 7.76 7.26
N ALA A 13 -0.40 6.68 6.49
CA ALA A 13 0.38 5.47 6.73
C ALA A 13 1.72 5.48 5.95
N PHE A 14 2.74 4.77 6.46
CA PHE A 14 4.11 4.74 5.96
C PHE A 14 4.83 6.09 5.99
N THR A 15 4.49 6.91 6.98
CA THR A 15 5.14 8.19 7.25
C THR A 15 4.98 8.58 8.72
N ASN A 16 5.88 9.40 9.21
CA ASN A 16 5.76 10.10 10.51
C ASN A 16 5.43 11.59 10.35
N THR A 17 5.19 12.03 9.12
CA THR A 17 4.94 13.43 8.78
C THR A 17 3.58 13.55 8.08
N GLN A 18 2.73 14.46 8.54
CA GLN A 18 1.44 14.74 7.91
C GLN A 18 1.60 15.18 6.44
N PHE A 19 0.59 14.87 5.62
CA PHE A 19 0.54 15.18 4.19
C PHE A 19 1.48 14.34 3.32
N GLN A 20 2.16 13.38 3.91
CA GLN A 20 2.98 12.37 3.25
C GLN A 20 2.35 10.97 3.44
N GLY A 21 2.99 9.93 2.90
CA GLY A 21 2.51 8.56 3.02
C GLY A 21 1.21 8.30 2.27
N ASN A 22 0.57 7.20 2.61
CA ASN A 22 -0.70 6.78 2.01
C ASN A 22 -1.86 7.01 2.99
N PRO A 23 -2.79 7.94 2.68
CA PRO A 23 -3.88 8.27 3.58
C PRO A 23 -4.95 7.17 3.57
N ALA A 24 -5.44 6.81 4.75
CA ALA A 24 -6.59 5.94 4.92
C ALA A 24 -7.54 6.51 5.98
N ALA A 25 -8.85 6.32 5.76
CA ALA A 25 -9.81 6.52 6.83
C ALA A 25 -10.00 5.21 7.60
N VAL A 26 -10.18 5.33 8.91
CA VAL A 26 -10.50 4.22 9.80
C VAL A 26 -11.79 4.58 10.53
N VAL A 27 -12.82 3.74 10.38
CA VAL A 27 -14.12 3.91 11.02
C VAL A 27 -14.33 2.76 11.99
N LEU A 28 -14.59 3.08 13.25
CA LEU A 28 -14.86 2.08 14.29
C LEU A 28 -16.37 1.89 14.43
N LEU A 29 -16.81 0.65 14.35
CA LEU A 29 -18.20 0.23 14.42
C LEU A 29 -18.43 -0.67 15.62
N ASP A 30 -19.63 -0.62 16.21
CA ASP A 30 -20.08 -1.59 17.21
C ASP A 30 -20.64 -2.86 16.55
N GLU A 31 -21.29 -2.69 15.39
CA GLU A 31 -21.82 -3.78 14.56
C GLU A 31 -21.69 -3.43 13.07
N TRP A 32 -21.74 -4.44 12.19
CA TRP A 32 -21.63 -4.22 10.76
C TRP A 32 -22.85 -3.48 10.20
N LEU A 33 -22.60 -2.38 9.49
CA LEU A 33 -23.60 -1.74 8.64
C LEU A 33 -23.81 -2.56 7.35
N PRO A 34 -24.95 -2.39 6.68
CA PRO A 34 -25.17 -2.95 5.34
C PRO A 34 -24.07 -2.51 4.36
N ASP A 35 -23.68 -3.39 3.45
CA ASP A 35 -22.57 -3.16 2.50
C ASP A 35 -22.76 -1.89 1.66
N ASN A 36 -24.01 -1.60 1.25
CA ASN A 36 -24.31 -0.38 0.51
C ASN A 36 -24.06 0.91 1.32
N GLN A 37 -24.20 0.86 2.65
CA GLN A 37 -23.85 2.00 3.51
C GLN A 37 -22.34 2.11 3.71
N LEU A 38 -21.62 0.99 3.86
CA LEU A 38 -20.16 1.00 3.94
C LEU A 38 -19.53 1.59 2.67
N ILE A 39 -20.03 1.19 1.49
CA ILE A 39 -19.61 1.74 0.20
C ILE A 39 -19.96 3.24 0.13
N ALA A 40 -21.16 3.66 0.53
CA ALA A 40 -21.56 5.06 0.50
C ALA A 40 -20.69 5.94 1.41
N ILE A 41 -20.34 5.46 2.61
CA ILE A 41 -19.43 6.15 3.52
C ILE A 41 -18.03 6.25 2.90
N ALA A 42 -17.52 5.17 2.33
CA ALA A 42 -16.21 5.17 1.68
C ALA A 42 -16.17 6.12 0.46
N ALA A 43 -17.27 6.20 -0.30
CA ALA A 43 -17.42 7.12 -1.43
C ALA A 43 -17.45 8.59 -0.97
N GLU A 44 -18.16 8.89 0.13
CA GLU A 44 -18.23 10.25 0.70
C GLU A 44 -16.85 10.69 1.27
N ILE A 45 -16.13 9.77 1.92
CA ILE A 45 -14.76 9.99 2.41
C ILE A 45 -13.79 10.22 1.25
N ASN A 46 -13.97 9.50 0.16
CA ASN A 46 -13.23 9.63 -1.11
C ASN A 46 -11.70 9.52 -0.99
N LEU A 47 -11.23 8.65 -0.09
CA LEU A 47 -9.83 8.18 -0.07
C LEU A 47 -9.71 6.88 -0.87
N SER A 48 -8.47 6.46 -1.17
CA SER A 48 -8.23 5.20 -1.90
C SER A 48 -8.93 4.02 -1.21
N GLU A 49 -8.79 3.90 0.11
CA GLU A 49 -9.53 2.93 0.92
C GLU A 49 -9.92 3.51 2.28
N THR A 50 -11.09 3.05 2.74
CA THR A 50 -11.58 3.20 4.11
C THR A 50 -11.60 1.85 4.79
N ALA A 51 -10.94 1.74 5.94
CA ALA A 51 -11.00 0.56 6.80
C ALA A 51 -12.17 0.69 7.79
N PHE A 52 -13.05 -0.31 7.83
CA PHE A 52 -14.09 -0.44 8.85
C PHE A 52 -13.74 -1.58 9.79
N LEU A 53 -13.92 -1.34 11.10
CA LEU A 53 -13.62 -2.32 12.13
C LEU A 53 -14.83 -2.60 13.02
N VAL A 54 -15.09 -3.90 13.26
CA VAL A 54 -15.98 -4.40 14.31
C VAL A 54 -15.17 -5.36 15.17
N GLY A 55 -14.77 -4.94 16.35
CA GLY A 55 -13.87 -5.71 17.21
C GLY A 55 -12.50 -5.96 16.56
N ASP A 56 -12.19 -7.24 16.27
CA ASP A 56 -10.99 -7.70 15.58
C ASP A 56 -11.22 -7.95 14.07
N HIS A 57 -12.43 -7.76 13.57
CA HIS A 57 -12.74 -7.92 12.17
C HIS A 57 -12.52 -6.61 11.41
N ILE A 58 -11.83 -6.69 10.27
CA ILE A 58 -11.52 -5.56 9.39
C ILE A 58 -12.01 -5.81 7.96
N ARG A 59 -12.61 -4.79 7.36
CA ARG A 59 -13.02 -4.76 5.95
C ARG A 59 -12.55 -3.45 5.33
N TRP A 60 -12.21 -3.46 4.05
CA TRP A 60 -11.71 -2.28 3.33
C TRP A 60 -12.58 -2.00 2.13
N PHE A 61 -12.93 -0.74 1.96
CA PHE A 61 -13.74 -0.29 0.85
C PHE A 61 -13.05 0.85 0.12
N THR A 62 -12.96 0.72 -1.20
CA THR A 62 -12.73 1.86 -2.10
C THR A 62 -14.04 2.65 -2.22
N PRO A 63 -14.07 3.82 -2.87
CA PRO A 63 -15.31 4.52 -3.18
C PRO A 63 -16.34 3.72 -3.99
N ALA A 64 -15.95 2.57 -4.57
CA ALA A 64 -16.81 1.80 -5.47
C ALA A 64 -17.06 0.36 -5.02
N VAL A 65 -16.09 -0.30 -4.38
CA VAL A 65 -16.16 -1.74 -4.08
C VAL A 65 -15.40 -2.10 -2.81
N GLU A 66 -15.76 -3.24 -2.20
CA GLU A 66 -14.95 -3.87 -1.17
C GLU A 66 -13.72 -4.53 -1.80
N VAL A 67 -12.57 -4.43 -1.12
CA VAL A 67 -11.31 -5.08 -1.51
C VAL A 67 -10.88 -6.11 -0.46
N ASN A 68 -10.27 -7.19 -0.91
CA ASN A 68 -9.94 -8.31 -0.04
C ASN A 68 -8.75 -8.04 0.89
N LEU A 69 -7.88 -7.09 0.54
CA LEU A 69 -6.67 -6.77 1.30
C LEU A 69 -6.21 -5.34 1.01
N CYS A 70 -5.89 -4.60 2.08
CA CYS A 70 -5.28 -3.28 1.98
C CYS A 70 -4.24 -3.08 3.09
N GLY A 71 -2.94 -3.05 2.73
CA GLY A 71 -1.84 -2.98 3.70
C GLY A 71 -1.79 -1.66 4.46
N HIS A 72 -1.82 -0.51 3.76
CA HIS A 72 -1.71 0.80 4.40
C HIS A 72 -2.90 1.11 5.32
N ALA A 73 -4.13 0.74 4.91
CA ALA A 73 -5.31 0.94 5.74
C ALA A 73 -5.33 -0.02 6.95
N THR A 74 -4.71 -1.21 6.85
CA THR A 74 -4.52 -2.10 7.99
C THR A 74 -3.51 -1.53 8.99
N LEU A 75 -2.42 -0.93 8.49
CA LEU A 75 -1.44 -0.23 9.33
C LEU A 75 -2.09 0.96 10.03
N ALA A 76 -2.89 1.75 9.32
CA ALA A 76 -3.67 2.85 9.88
C ALA A 76 -4.65 2.37 10.98
N ALA A 77 -5.32 1.24 10.75
CA ALA A 77 -6.22 0.63 11.74
C ALA A 77 -5.48 0.23 13.03
N ALA A 78 -4.31 -0.42 12.90
CA ALA A 78 -3.48 -0.78 14.05
C ALA A 78 -3.00 0.46 14.82
N PHE A 79 -2.62 1.54 14.11
CA PHE A 79 -2.28 2.82 14.72
C PHE A 79 -3.44 3.39 15.53
N VAL A 80 -4.66 3.44 14.97
CA VAL A 80 -5.86 3.95 15.66
C VAL A 80 -6.17 3.13 16.89
N LEU A 81 -6.17 1.80 16.81
CA LEU A 81 -6.43 0.95 17.97
C LEU A 81 -5.37 1.12 19.05
N ASN A 82 -4.09 1.23 18.68
CA ASN A 82 -3.00 1.46 19.63
C ASN A 82 -3.13 2.82 20.35
N GLN A 83 -3.53 3.86 19.61
CA GLN A 83 -3.58 5.23 20.14
C GLN A 83 -4.84 5.49 20.98
N PHE A 84 -5.99 4.97 20.57
CA PHE A 84 -7.30 5.38 21.12
C PHE A 84 -8.02 4.31 21.93
N ARG A 85 -7.66 3.02 21.82
CA ARG A 85 -8.30 1.95 22.60
C ARG A 85 -7.55 1.51 23.86
N GLN A 86 -6.53 2.23 24.35
CA GLN A 86 -5.84 2.06 25.63
C GLN A 86 -5.48 0.61 26.04
N HIS A 87 -5.53 -0.36 25.13
CA HIS A 87 -5.10 -1.72 25.41
C HIS A 87 -3.79 -1.99 24.66
N PRO A 88 -2.72 -2.36 25.37
CA PRO A 88 -1.46 -2.75 24.74
C PRO A 88 -1.63 -4.13 24.08
N ILE A 89 -2.32 -4.16 22.94
CA ILE A 89 -2.43 -5.36 22.12
C ILE A 89 -1.17 -5.43 21.25
N ASN A 90 -0.40 -6.49 21.41
CA ASN A 90 0.72 -6.79 20.51
C ASN A 90 0.96 -8.30 20.54
N PRO A 91 0.79 -9.02 19.43
CA PRO A 91 0.42 -8.52 18.10
C PRO A 91 -1.05 -8.09 17.97
N PHE A 92 -1.34 -7.21 16.99
CA PHE A 92 -2.68 -7.00 16.49
C PHE A 92 -3.02 -8.13 15.52
N ILE A 93 -4.15 -8.80 15.73
CA ILE A 93 -4.63 -9.85 14.85
C ILE A 93 -5.98 -9.39 14.29
N PHE A 94 -6.03 -9.16 12.99
CA PHE A 94 -7.26 -8.81 12.29
C PHE A 94 -7.79 -9.98 11.48
N LYS A 95 -9.08 -10.25 11.58
CA LYS A 95 -9.81 -11.19 10.73
C LYS A 95 -10.33 -10.47 9.50
N SER A 96 -10.04 -10.99 8.33
CA SER A 96 -10.44 -10.39 7.05
C SER A 96 -10.89 -11.45 6.05
N LEU A 97 -11.39 -11.01 4.88
CA LEU A 97 -11.70 -11.90 3.76
C LEU A 97 -10.47 -12.63 3.21
N SER A 98 -9.27 -12.09 3.44
CA SER A 98 -8.00 -12.74 3.07
C SER A 98 -7.40 -13.62 4.17
N GLY A 99 -8.16 -13.89 5.24
CA GLY A 99 -7.71 -14.61 6.42
C GLY A 99 -7.21 -13.68 7.52
N GLU A 100 -6.43 -14.23 8.44
CA GLU A 100 -5.85 -13.48 9.55
C GLU A 100 -4.64 -12.66 9.10
N LEU A 101 -4.61 -11.40 9.51
CA LEU A 101 -3.51 -10.48 9.30
C LEU A 101 -2.90 -10.13 10.65
N THR A 102 -1.61 -10.40 10.78
CA THR A 102 -0.87 -10.11 12.02
C THR A 102 0.01 -8.89 11.84
N LEU A 103 -0.13 -7.93 12.75
CA LEU A 103 0.74 -6.77 12.83
C LEU A 103 1.42 -6.72 14.19
N TYR A 104 2.69 -6.39 14.18
CA TYR A 104 3.49 -6.20 15.38
C TYR A 104 3.80 -4.72 15.56
N LYS A 105 3.57 -4.18 16.75
CA LYS A 105 4.10 -2.87 17.10
C LYS A 105 5.62 -2.96 17.20
N ASN A 106 6.32 -2.09 16.50
CA ASN A 106 7.78 -2.04 16.44
C ASN A 106 8.27 -0.59 16.59
N GLY A 107 8.68 -0.22 17.79
CA GLY A 107 9.04 1.16 18.11
C GLY A 107 7.86 2.12 17.92
N SER A 108 8.04 3.14 17.08
CA SER A 108 7.00 4.08 16.64
C SER A 108 6.12 3.56 15.53
N GLY A 109 6.55 2.50 14.81
CA GLY A 109 5.87 1.93 13.65
C GLY A 109 5.15 0.61 13.93
N PHE A 110 4.64 0.04 12.84
CA PHE A 110 3.95 -1.25 12.81
C PHE A 110 4.52 -2.11 11.68
N THR A 111 4.74 -3.38 11.98
CA THR A 111 5.22 -4.37 11.03
C THR A 111 4.09 -5.27 10.59
N LEU A 112 3.78 -5.25 9.29
CA LEU A 112 2.88 -6.21 8.64
C LEU A 112 3.71 -7.40 8.14
N ASP A 113 3.19 -8.59 8.32
CA ASP A 113 3.81 -9.81 7.84
C ASP A 113 2.99 -10.40 6.68
N PHE A 114 3.54 -10.32 5.46
CA PHE A 114 2.88 -10.76 4.23
C PHE A 114 3.63 -11.90 3.53
N PRO A 115 2.95 -12.72 2.73
CA PRO A 115 3.62 -13.62 1.81
C PRO A 115 4.33 -12.82 0.71
N ILE A 116 5.43 -13.35 0.21
CA ILE A 116 6.08 -12.86 -1.01
C ILE A 116 5.04 -12.89 -2.15
N LEU A 117 4.95 -11.80 -2.90
CA LEU A 117 4.27 -11.81 -4.17
C LEU A 117 5.23 -12.34 -5.24
N ASN A 118 5.06 -13.61 -5.59
CA ASN A 118 5.94 -14.28 -6.55
C ASN A 118 6.00 -13.54 -7.88
N THR A 119 7.21 -13.40 -8.39
CA THR A 119 7.51 -12.77 -9.67
C THR A 119 8.24 -13.74 -10.59
N GLN A 120 8.06 -13.56 -11.89
CA GLN A 120 8.74 -14.31 -12.93
C GLN A 120 9.47 -13.36 -13.88
N LEU A 121 10.75 -13.63 -14.15
CA LEU A 121 11.53 -12.87 -15.14
C LEU A 121 10.89 -13.03 -16.52
N ALA A 122 10.73 -11.93 -17.23
CA ALA A 122 10.16 -11.89 -18.57
C ALA A 122 11.10 -11.23 -19.57
N SER A 123 10.97 -11.60 -20.83
CA SER A 123 11.69 -10.92 -21.92
C SER A 123 11.03 -9.57 -22.22
N ILE A 124 11.80 -8.49 -22.20
CA ILE A 124 11.31 -7.16 -22.56
C ILE A 124 10.78 -7.16 -24.02
N ALA A 125 11.38 -7.97 -24.89
CA ALA A 125 10.97 -8.07 -26.28
C ALA A 125 9.54 -8.61 -26.49
N ASP A 126 9.00 -9.33 -25.48
CA ASP A 126 7.61 -9.82 -25.51
C ASP A 126 6.59 -8.73 -25.09
N TYR A 127 7.08 -7.58 -24.56
CA TYR A 127 6.27 -6.47 -24.06
C TYR A 127 6.78 -5.11 -24.58
N PRO A 128 6.97 -4.94 -25.90
CA PRO A 128 7.59 -3.74 -26.48
C PRO A 128 6.84 -2.45 -26.14
N GLN A 129 5.52 -2.55 -25.95
CA GLN A 129 4.68 -1.39 -25.59
C GLN A 129 4.99 -0.78 -24.23
N LEU A 130 5.63 -1.52 -23.31
CA LEU A 130 5.91 -0.98 -21.97
C LEU A 130 6.90 0.18 -21.99
N ALA A 131 7.94 0.10 -22.81
CA ALA A 131 8.90 1.18 -22.96
C ALA A 131 8.25 2.45 -23.54
N ASP A 132 7.36 2.30 -24.53
CA ASP A 132 6.61 3.41 -25.12
C ASP A 132 5.64 4.03 -24.10
N ILE A 133 4.96 3.20 -23.29
CA ILE A 133 4.04 3.64 -22.24
C ILE A 133 4.79 4.44 -21.17
N LEU A 134 5.96 3.96 -20.75
CA LEU A 134 6.79 4.59 -19.72
C LEU A 134 7.57 5.81 -20.24
N GLY A 135 7.86 5.87 -21.54
CA GLY A 135 8.72 6.87 -22.16
C GLY A 135 10.20 6.74 -21.75
N VAL A 136 10.61 5.57 -21.21
CA VAL A 136 11.97 5.27 -20.77
C VAL A 136 12.35 3.82 -21.08
N GLU A 137 13.64 3.56 -21.21
CA GLU A 137 14.16 2.21 -21.37
C GLU A 137 14.02 1.38 -20.09
N ILE A 138 13.72 0.09 -20.27
CA ILE A 138 13.57 -0.88 -19.18
C ILE A 138 14.81 -1.77 -19.15
N GLU A 139 15.49 -1.86 -18.01
CA GLU A 139 16.66 -2.74 -17.83
C GLU A 139 16.27 -4.21 -17.63
N ALA A 140 15.21 -4.45 -16.85
CA ALA A 140 14.69 -5.79 -16.57
C ALA A 140 13.20 -5.74 -16.32
N LEU A 141 12.49 -6.78 -16.75
CA LEU A 141 11.06 -6.94 -16.60
C LEU A 141 10.74 -8.20 -15.82
N TRP A 142 9.92 -8.06 -14.80
CA TRP A 142 9.33 -9.17 -14.05
C TRP A 142 7.81 -9.07 -14.08
N LEU A 143 7.14 -10.21 -14.03
CA LEU A 143 5.69 -10.29 -13.98
C LEU A 143 5.26 -10.89 -12.64
N ALA A 144 4.33 -10.27 -11.98
CA ALA A 144 3.58 -10.84 -10.87
C ALA A 144 2.14 -11.14 -11.33
N LYS A 145 1.34 -11.76 -10.46
CA LYS A 145 -0.04 -12.13 -10.77
C LYS A 145 -0.89 -10.96 -11.30
N ASP A 146 -0.66 -9.75 -10.82
CA ASP A 146 -1.51 -8.58 -11.05
C ASP A 146 -0.74 -7.34 -11.54
N ARG A 147 0.57 -7.47 -11.83
CA ARG A 147 1.38 -6.30 -12.21
C ARG A 147 2.65 -6.63 -12.98
N TYR A 148 3.08 -5.64 -13.74
CA TYR A 148 4.43 -5.56 -14.29
C TYR A 148 5.37 -4.95 -13.24
N VAL A 149 6.63 -5.40 -13.21
CA VAL A 149 7.70 -4.82 -12.39
C VAL A 149 8.86 -4.50 -13.31
N CYS A 150 9.08 -3.21 -13.55
CA CYS A 150 10.11 -2.71 -14.45
C CYS A 150 11.26 -2.11 -13.66
N PHE A 151 12.47 -2.64 -13.84
CA PHE A 151 13.68 -2.03 -13.33
C PHE A 151 14.17 -0.97 -14.33
N LEU A 152 14.46 0.22 -13.83
CA LEU A 152 15.00 1.34 -14.59
C LEU A 152 16.45 1.60 -14.17
N SER A 153 17.21 2.31 -15.01
CA SER A 153 18.65 2.50 -14.83
C SER A 153 19.00 3.52 -13.72
N SER A 154 18.07 4.39 -13.33
CA SER A 154 18.34 5.41 -12.31
C SER A 154 17.11 5.83 -11.53
N PRO A 155 17.28 6.32 -10.29
CA PRO A 155 16.19 6.89 -9.51
C PRO A 155 15.58 8.13 -10.18
N ASP A 156 16.35 8.87 -10.96
CA ASP A 156 15.84 10.04 -11.71
C ASP A 156 14.84 9.62 -12.79
N GLN A 157 15.07 8.48 -13.45
CA GLN A 157 14.08 7.94 -14.39
C GLN A 157 12.79 7.53 -13.68
N VAL A 158 12.88 6.95 -12.48
CA VAL A 158 11.70 6.63 -11.67
C VAL A 158 10.97 7.91 -11.28
N ALA A 159 11.69 8.93 -10.80
CA ALA A 159 11.11 10.18 -10.31
C ALA A 159 10.38 10.96 -11.42
N HIS A 160 10.98 11.04 -12.62
CA HIS A 160 10.45 11.84 -13.72
C HIS A 160 9.57 11.02 -14.69
N CYS A 161 9.39 9.72 -14.47
CA CYS A 161 8.54 8.90 -15.31
C CYS A 161 7.09 9.41 -15.27
N SER A 162 6.52 9.61 -16.44
CA SER A 162 5.13 10.04 -16.62
C SER A 162 4.44 9.09 -17.61
N PRO A 163 3.96 7.93 -17.15
CA PRO A 163 3.38 6.93 -18.02
C PRO A 163 2.13 7.42 -18.74
N ASN A 164 1.90 6.92 -19.96
CA ASN A 164 0.62 7.07 -20.61
C ASN A 164 -0.44 6.24 -19.88
N MET A 165 -1.22 6.88 -19.00
CA MET A 165 -2.20 6.19 -18.13
C MET A 165 -3.29 5.47 -18.90
N SER A 166 -3.77 6.04 -20.03
CA SER A 166 -4.78 5.38 -20.85
C SER A 166 -4.24 4.10 -21.50
N ALA A 167 -3.02 4.13 -22.01
CA ALA A 167 -2.38 2.96 -22.58
C ALA A 167 -2.03 1.92 -21.50
N LEU A 168 -1.61 2.35 -20.31
CA LEU A 168 -1.35 1.49 -19.16
C LEU A 168 -2.64 0.79 -18.68
N ALA A 169 -3.76 1.51 -18.62
CA ALA A 169 -5.06 0.95 -18.23
C ALA A 169 -5.56 -0.15 -19.19
N ALA A 170 -5.13 -0.11 -20.45
CA ALA A 170 -5.50 -1.10 -21.46
C ALA A 170 -4.65 -2.38 -21.42
N LEU A 171 -3.60 -2.43 -20.58
CA LEU A 171 -2.75 -3.61 -20.48
C LEU A 171 -3.46 -4.76 -19.76
N PRO A 172 -3.08 -6.04 -20.07
CA PRO A 172 -3.66 -7.21 -19.42
C PRO A 172 -3.51 -7.26 -17.89
N LEU A 173 -2.36 -6.80 -17.37
CA LEU A 173 -2.15 -6.71 -15.92
C LEU A 173 -2.48 -5.28 -15.44
N PRO A 174 -3.31 -5.15 -14.38
CA PRO A 174 -3.86 -3.86 -13.97
C PRO A 174 -2.87 -2.94 -13.23
N GLY A 175 -1.71 -3.44 -12.85
CA GLY A 175 -0.72 -2.68 -12.08
C GLY A 175 0.65 -2.65 -12.76
N LEU A 176 1.42 -1.59 -12.47
CA LEU A 176 2.80 -1.45 -12.90
C LEU A 176 3.63 -0.82 -11.80
N THR A 177 4.69 -1.51 -11.40
CA THR A 177 5.73 -1.00 -10.51
C THR A 177 6.95 -0.63 -11.35
N ILE A 178 7.48 0.57 -11.16
CA ILE A 178 8.82 0.94 -11.64
C ILE A 178 9.75 1.09 -10.43
N THR A 179 11.01 0.69 -10.56
CA THR A 179 11.98 0.74 -9.46
C THR A 179 13.41 0.90 -9.97
N ALA A 180 14.25 1.53 -9.18
CA ALA A 180 15.69 1.66 -9.42
C ALA A 180 16.45 1.69 -8.08
N ALA A 181 17.77 1.46 -8.13
CA ALA A 181 18.63 1.68 -6.98
C ALA A 181 18.59 3.14 -6.55
N SER A 182 18.61 3.40 -5.24
CA SER A 182 18.66 4.77 -4.72
C SER A 182 20.08 5.33 -4.80
N HIS A 183 20.18 6.68 -4.91
CA HIS A 183 21.42 7.41 -4.69
C HIS A 183 21.56 7.93 -3.25
N GLU A 184 20.47 7.84 -2.45
CA GLU A 184 20.47 8.30 -1.06
C GLU A 184 21.14 7.27 -0.14
N PRO A 185 22.03 7.69 0.80
CA PRO A 185 22.87 6.77 1.59
C PRO A 185 22.11 5.75 2.44
N HIS A 186 20.89 6.02 2.82
CA HIS A 186 20.10 5.18 3.73
C HIS A 186 18.89 4.53 3.07
N ILE A 187 18.72 4.73 1.77
CA ILE A 187 17.65 4.15 0.96
C ILE A 187 18.29 3.16 -0.02
N ASP A 188 17.77 1.94 -0.07
CA ASP A 188 18.31 0.90 -0.96
C ASP A 188 17.75 1.02 -2.38
N PHE A 189 16.46 1.30 -2.46
CA PHE A 189 15.77 1.45 -3.75
C PHE A 189 14.65 2.47 -3.66
N VAL A 190 14.33 3.05 -4.81
CA VAL A 190 13.14 3.86 -5.00
C VAL A 190 12.14 3.13 -5.88
N SER A 191 10.85 3.45 -5.72
CA SER A 191 9.79 2.87 -6.53
C SER A 191 8.63 3.83 -6.74
N ARG A 192 7.79 3.55 -7.75
CA ARG A 192 6.44 4.10 -7.91
C ARG A 192 5.50 3.00 -8.40
N TYR A 193 4.23 3.12 -8.07
CA TYR A 193 3.21 2.15 -8.46
C TYR A 193 2.02 2.83 -9.11
N PHE A 194 1.67 2.35 -10.31
CA PHE A 194 0.58 2.87 -11.13
C PHE A 194 -0.48 1.80 -11.34
N ALA A 195 -1.76 2.17 -11.24
CA ALA A 195 -2.87 1.23 -11.39
C ALA A 195 -4.14 1.91 -11.95
N PRO A 196 -4.07 2.57 -13.11
CA PRO A 196 -5.21 3.30 -13.67
C PRO A 196 -6.39 2.38 -14.00
N ALA A 197 -6.17 1.11 -14.34
CA ALA A 197 -7.23 0.11 -14.52
C ALA A 197 -8.01 -0.19 -13.22
N LYS A 198 -7.47 0.16 -12.05
CA LYS A 198 -8.13 0.05 -10.74
C LYS A 198 -8.80 1.36 -10.29
N GLY A 199 -8.82 2.39 -11.16
CA GLY A 199 -9.43 3.70 -10.89
C GLY A 199 -8.51 4.68 -10.15
N MET A 200 -7.21 4.38 -10.04
CA MET A 200 -6.22 5.22 -9.37
C MET A 200 -4.94 5.28 -10.22
N ASP A 201 -4.61 6.45 -10.74
CA ASP A 201 -3.44 6.59 -11.62
C ASP A 201 -2.14 6.20 -10.91
N GLU A 202 -1.89 6.70 -9.71
CA GLU A 202 -0.72 6.38 -8.91
C GLU A 202 -1.09 6.20 -7.43
N ASP A 203 -0.67 5.07 -6.82
CA ASP A 203 -0.84 4.83 -5.39
C ASP A 203 0.34 5.41 -4.60
N PRO A 204 0.08 6.22 -3.56
CA PRO A 204 1.14 6.90 -2.81
C PRO A 204 2.19 5.99 -2.19
N VAL A 205 1.78 4.92 -1.50
CA VAL A 205 2.67 3.88 -0.94
C VAL A 205 1.97 2.53 -0.96
N THR A 206 2.55 1.57 -1.66
CA THR A 206 1.92 0.29 -1.98
C THR A 206 2.61 -0.88 -1.29
N GLY A 207 2.04 -1.37 -0.19
CA GLY A 207 2.61 -2.51 0.54
C GLY A 207 2.76 -3.76 -0.35
N THR A 208 1.73 -4.10 -1.14
CA THR A 208 1.79 -5.27 -2.03
C THR A 208 2.82 -5.14 -3.15
N SER A 209 3.17 -3.91 -3.57
CA SER A 209 4.28 -3.69 -4.49
C SER A 209 5.61 -4.07 -3.84
N HIS A 210 5.80 -3.69 -2.57
CA HIS A 210 7.00 -4.05 -1.82
C HIS A 210 7.09 -5.56 -1.55
N CYS A 211 5.96 -6.28 -1.46
CA CYS A 211 5.97 -7.76 -1.41
C CYS A 211 6.53 -8.39 -2.71
N ALA A 212 6.44 -7.70 -3.84
CA ALA A 212 7.01 -8.16 -5.11
C ALA A 212 8.48 -7.73 -5.28
N ILE A 213 8.79 -6.44 -5.00
CA ILE A 213 10.11 -5.90 -5.33
C ILE A 213 11.16 -6.13 -4.24
N ALA A 214 10.79 -6.21 -2.96
CA ALA A 214 11.76 -6.41 -1.89
C ALA A 214 12.57 -7.72 -2.04
N PRO A 215 11.98 -8.88 -2.41
CA PRO A 215 12.75 -10.09 -2.68
C PRO A 215 13.73 -9.94 -3.85
N LEU A 216 13.34 -9.20 -4.89
CA LEU A 216 14.22 -8.94 -6.05
C LEU A 216 15.39 -8.06 -5.66
N TRP A 217 15.15 -7.01 -4.87
CA TRP A 217 16.21 -6.15 -4.34
C TRP A 217 17.09 -6.87 -3.32
N ALA A 218 16.52 -7.72 -2.46
CA ALA A 218 17.29 -8.55 -1.53
C ALA A 218 18.31 -9.44 -2.24
N ALA A 219 17.87 -10.10 -3.31
CA ALA A 219 18.73 -10.91 -4.15
C ALA A 219 19.81 -10.06 -4.87
N ARG A 220 19.41 -8.89 -5.42
CA ARG A 220 20.33 -8.00 -6.17
C ARG A 220 21.39 -7.37 -5.28
N LEU A 221 21.05 -7.01 -4.04
CA LEU A 221 21.93 -6.36 -3.07
C LEU A 221 22.59 -7.32 -2.10
N ASN A 222 22.23 -8.60 -2.15
CA ASN A 222 22.70 -9.66 -1.23
C ASN A 222 22.48 -9.25 0.25
N LYS A 223 21.30 -8.73 0.58
CA LYS A 223 20.90 -8.36 1.95
C LYS A 223 19.40 -8.49 2.14
N ASN A 224 18.95 -8.94 3.32
CA ASN A 224 17.54 -9.21 3.60
C ASN A 224 16.81 -8.06 4.32
N GLN A 225 17.55 -7.06 4.81
CA GLN A 225 16.99 -5.86 5.44
C GLN A 225 17.16 -4.70 4.47
N LEU A 226 16.05 -4.12 4.02
CA LEU A 226 16.04 -3.12 2.97
C LEU A 226 15.23 -1.89 3.40
N VAL A 227 15.62 -0.75 2.91
CA VAL A 227 14.84 0.49 3.02
C VAL A 227 14.39 0.89 1.63
N GLY A 228 13.09 0.77 1.37
CA GLY A 228 12.45 1.25 0.14
C GLY A 228 11.83 2.62 0.35
N HIS A 229 11.97 3.51 -0.64
CA HIS A 229 11.27 4.78 -0.68
C HIS A 229 10.37 4.80 -1.93
N GLN A 230 9.05 4.77 -1.72
CA GLN A 230 8.12 4.99 -2.82
C GLN A 230 7.99 6.49 -3.02
N ILE A 231 8.52 6.98 -4.15
CA ILE A 231 8.69 8.41 -4.45
C ILE A 231 7.52 8.98 -5.27
N SER A 232 6.29 8.65 -4.90
CA SER A 232 5.08 9.33 -5.40
C SER A 232 5.05 10.79 -4.95
N ALA A 233 4.05 11.56 -5.39
CA ALA A 233 3.88 12.95 -4.96
C ALA A 233 3.80 13.12 -3.43
N ARG A 234 3.28 12.14 -2.70
CA ARG A 234 3.23 12.13 -1.22
C ARG A 234 4.47 11.49 -0.60
N GLY A 235 5.03 10.52 -1.27
CA GLY A 235 6.17 9.74 -0.80
C GLY A 235 5.89 8.90 0.44
N GLY A 236 6.77 7.94 0.73
CA GLY A 236 6.73 7.18 1.96
C GLY A 236 7.81 6.11 2.02
N VAL A 237 8.24 5.81 3.24
CA VAL A 237 9.34 4.88 3.50
C VAL A 237 8.79 3.56 4.05
N VAL A 238 9.26 2.47 3.47
CA VAL A 238 8.91 1.10 3.86
C VAL A 238 10.18 0.34 4.20
N LEU A 239 10.31 -0.05 5.46
CA LEU A 239 11.37 -0.97 5.87
C LEU A 239 10.92 -2.39 5.51
N CYS A 240 11.73 -3.10 4.74
CA CYS A 240 11.41 -4.44 4.26
C CYS A 240 12.39 -5.44 4.85
N ALA A 241 11.87 -6.51 5.45
CA ALA A 241 12.66 -7.66 5.84
C ALA A 241 12.17 -8.90 5.08
N VAL A 242 13.05 -9.51 4.29
CA VAL A 242 12.74 -10.71 3.50
C VAL A 242 13.20 -11.93 4.28
N GLU A 243 12.25 -12.79 4.65
CA GLU A 243 12.49 -14.00 5.43
C GLU A 243 11.77 -15.20 4.79
N ASP A 244 12.52 -16.15 4.27
CA ASP A 244 12.00 -17.33 3.55
C ASP A 244 10.98 -16.96 2.45
N GLN A 245 9.69 -17.26 2.67
CA GLN A 245 8.59 -16.97 1.75
C GLN A 245 7.74 -15.78 2.21
N ARG A 246 8.28 -14.94 3.10
CA ARG A 246 7.56 -13.81 3.67
C ARG A 246 8.32 -12.50 3.56
N VAL A 247 7.58 -11.42 3.53
CA VAL A 247 8.11 -10.05 3.58
C VAL A 247 7.45 -9.34 4.74
N LYS A 248 8.25 -8.91 5.68
CA LYS A 248 7.81 -8.01 6.76
C LYS A 248 7.98 -6.57 6.30
N LEU A 249 6.89 -5.84 6.28
CA LEU A 249 6.85 -4.43 5.89
C LEU A 249 6.60 -3.58 7.14
N THR A 250 7.56 -2.75 7.50
CA THR A 250 7.43 -1.85 8.65
C THR A 250 7.31 -0.42 8.18
N GLY A 251 6.34 0.29 8.73
CA GLY A 251 6.12 1.70 8.50
C GLY A 251 5.57 2.40 9.74
N GLU A 252 5.77 3.69 9.80
CA GLU A 252 5.14 4.55 10.81
C GLU A 252 3.76 5.00 10.33
N ALA A 253 3.00 5.63 11.20
CA ALA A 253 1.75 6.28 10.84
C ALA A 253 1.56 7.56 11.66
N THR A 254 0.89 8.54 11.07
CA THR A 254 0.57 9.78 11.76
C THR A 254 -0.89 10.15 11.58
N LEU A 255 -1.48 10.69 12.65
CA LEU A 255 -2.87 11.11 12.65
C LEU A 255 -3.00 12.47 11.93
N PHE A 256 -3.95 12.55 10.99
CA PHE A 256 -4.31 13.80 10.34
C PHE A 256 -5.56 14.44 10.94
N LEU A 257 -6.65 13.64 11.09
CA LEU A 257 -7.94 14.14 11.55
C LEU A 257 -8.68 13.10 12.39
N THR A 258 -9.43 13.57 13.38
CA THR A 258 -10.47 12.79 14.08
C THR A 258 -11.81 13.50 13.95
N GLY A 259 -12.88 12.73 13.86
CA GLY A 259 -14.23 13.29 13.74
C GLY A 259 -15.32 12.25 13.98
N HIS A 260 -16.53 12.62 13.59
CA HIS A 260 -17.70 11.74 13.63
C HIS A 260 -18.48 11.83 12.33
N ILE A 261 -18.88 10.68 11.81
CA ILE A 261 -19.85 10.57 10.73
C ILE A 261 -21.23 10.54 11.36
N HIS A 262 -22.16 11.32 10.85
CA HIS A 262 -23.55 11.37 11.28
C HIS A 262 -24.42 10.61 10.29
N LEU A 263 -25.17 9.59 10.76
CA LEU A 263 -26.08 8.76 9.96
C LEU A 263 -27.53 8.97 10.37
#